data_4220d5499cc8f26efc56d6244e034b5b
#
_entry.id   4220d5499cc8f26efc56d6244e034b5b
#
_cell.length_a   1.000
_cell.length_b   1.000
_cell.length_c   1.000
_cell.angle_alpha   90.00
_cell.angle_beta   90.00
_cell.angle_gamma   90.00
#
_symmetry.space_group_name_H-M   'P 1'
#
loop_
_entity.id
_entity.type
_entity.pdbx_description
1 polymer ?
#
loop_
_entity_poly.entity_id
_entity_poly.type
_entity_poly.pdbx_seq_one_letter_code
_entity_poly.pdbx_strand_id
1 'polypeptide(L)'
;MLGSAAAFAFRTTTFAATEFDVEERSLRQLGEALSSGEITSKRLVQAFLARLDAIDLKGPALKSVLERNPDALSIAEALDAERVKQGPRGPLHGIPVLVKDNLDTADAMKTTAGSLALLDAPVPVRDSFVVQRLREAGAVLLGKTNLSEWANLRGHASTSGWSGRGGLTRNPYVLTRNPSGSSSGSGAAVAASLCGAAIGTETDGSIVSPAAICGVVGFKPTLGLVSRAGIIPIAHSQDTAGPMTRSVFDAALVLDAISGVDPRDPATTKPPKSAMGFAAALAGATLKGARLGVVRRLVDASWTLAPVAKAALAAITEAGATLVDVELSSKGYDDAELEVLLFELKADLDAYLTARGGPMKSLAEVIAFNQAHAAEELGFFGQQYFEDALKKGPLSSPAYLKAKAACAQARTSIHALLQKQKLDALVAPTDAPAWQTDFALGDHFTLSFSTPAAVAGCPHLTVPMGFVGELPVGLSFVGAAWADAKVLALGHAFEEAAHARKPPRYFAR
;
A
#
# COMPACT_ATOMS: atom_id res chain seq x y z
N MET A 1 -8.32 81.14 12.69
CA MET A 1 -7.46 80.22 11.92
C MET A 1 -7.43 78.92 12.68
N LEU A 2 -8.26 77.98 12.25
CA LEU A 2 -8.36 76.61 12.82
C LEU A 2 -7.84 75.65 11.75
N GLY A 3 -6.68 75.05 12.01
CA GLY A 3 -6.10 74.02 11.12
C GLY A 3 -6.73 72.67 11.33
N SER A 4 -7.32 72.13 10.28
CA SER A 4 -7.88 70.78 10.24
C SER A 4 -6.78 69.75 9.98
N ALA A 5 -6.49 68.86 10.94
CA ALA A 5 -5.61 67.71 10.76
C ALA A 5 -6.39 66.54 10.15
N ALA A 6 -6.07 66.17 8.91
CA ALA A 6 -6.60 64.99 8.26
C ALA A 6 -5.85 63.76 8.75
N ALA A 7 -6.55 62.88 9.46
CA ALA A 7 -6.01 61.56 9.84
C ALA A 7 -6.15 60.59 8.64
N PHE A 8 -4.99 60.15 8.09
CA PHE A 8 -4.94 59.06 7.11
C PHE A 8 -5.08 57.71 7.85
N ALA A 9 -6.24 57.07 7.71
CA ALA A 9 -6.42 55.69 8.16
C ALA A 9 -5.78 54.73 7.14
N PHE A 10 -4.67 54.09 7.50
CA PHE A 10 -4.14 52.98 6.76
C PHE A 10 -5.13 51.79 6.92
N ARG A 11 -5.86 51.46 5.85
CA ARG A 11 -6.56 50.18 5.75
C ARG A 11 -5.52 49.08 5.52
N THR A 12 -5.18 48.34 6.56
CA THR A 12 -4.52 47.07 6.41
C THR A 12 -5.51 46.10 5.77
N THR A 13 -5.40 45.88 4.46
CA THR A 13 -6.02 44.75 3.78
C THR A 13 -5.30 43.50 4.25
N THR A 14 -5.87 42.82 5.21
CA THR A 14 -5.53 41.41 5.50
C THR A 14 -5.95 40.61 4.25
N PHE A 15 -4.97 40.32 3.40
CA PHE A 15 -5.13 39.20 2.43
C PHE A 15 -5.39 37.97 3.25
N ALA A 16 -6.60 37.38 3.16
CA ALA A 16 -6.81 36.02 3.56
C ALA A 16 -5.78 35.19 2.77
N ALA A 17 -4.82 34.58 3.47
CA ALA A 17 -3.86 33.69 2.83
C ALA A 17 -4.68 32.61 2.15
N THR A 18 -4.56 32.52 0.83
CA THR A 18 -5.17 31.43 0.05
C THR A 18 -4.72 30.13 0.69
N GLU A 19 -5.71 29.29 1.06
CA GLU A 19 -5.44 27.98 1.67
C GLU A 19 -4.61 27.15 0.68
N PHE A 20 -3.50 26.57 1.13
CA PHE A 20 -2.63 25.78 0.25
C PHE A 20 -3.36 24.50 -0.13
N ASP A 21 -3.66 24.37 -1.40
CA ASP A 21 -4.34 23.18 -1.93
C ASP A 21 -3.36 22.00 -2.04
N VAL A 22 -3.66 20.91 -1.32
CA VAL A 22 -2.88 19.67 -1.31
C VAL A 22 -3.44 18.61 -2.27
N GLU A 23 -4.57 18.88 -2.93
CA GLU A 23 -5.22 17.93 -3.83
C GLU A 23 -4.31 17.62 -5.02
N GLU A 24 -4.14 16.33 -5.30
CA GLU A 24 -3.31 15.79 -6.42
C GLU A 24 -1.84 16.26 -6.45
N ARG A 25 -1.33 16.93 -5.41
CA ARG A 25 0.09 17.29 -5.35
C ARG A 25 0.97 16.07 -5.24
N SER A 26 1.97 15.94 -6.13
CA SER A 26 3.03 14.91 -6.02
C SER A 26 3.97 15.22 -4.85
N LEU A 27 4.73 14.22 -4.39
CA LEU A 27 5.77 14.43 -3.38
C LEU A 27 6.81 15.45 -3.83
N ARG A 28 7.14 15.47 -5.14
CA ARG A 28 8.02 16.49 -5.72
C ARG A 28 7.45 17.88 -5.53
N GLN A 29 6.20 18.13 -5.92
CA GLN A 29 5.54 19.43 -5.79
C GLN A 29 5.43 19.90 -4.33
N LEU A 30 5.11 18.96 -3.41
CA LEU A 30 5.09 19.25 -1.98
C LEU A 30 6.49 19.62 -1.46
N GLY A 31 7.53 18.88 -1.88
CA GLY A 31 8.92 19.14 -1.53
C GLY A 31 9.43 20.48 -2.08
N GLU A 32 9.05 20.85 -3.30
CA GLU A 32 9.35 22.13 -3.92
C GLU A 32 8.69 23.30 -3.14
N ALA A 33 7.41 23.16 -2.78
CA ALA A 33 6.69 24.16 -1.98
C ALA A 33 7.30 24.36 -0.59
N LEU A 34 7.75 23.27 0.06
CA LEU A 34 8.46 23.32 1.34
C LEU A 34 9.86 23.96 1.18
N SER A 35 10.55 23.70 0.09
CA SER A 35 11.91 24.20 -0.16
C SER A 35 11.92 25.68 -0.55
N SER A 36 10.90 26.13 -1.29
CA SER A 36 10.72 27.54 -1.65
C SER A 36 10.19 28.42 -0.49
N GLY A 37 9.70 27.79 0.58
CA GLY A 37 9.03 28.50 1.68
C GLY A 37 7.59 28.93 1.38
N GLU A 38 6.99 28.42 0.30
CA GLU A 38 5.55 28.63 -0.02
C GLU A 38 4.67 28.08 1.10
N ILE A 39 5.08 26.96 1.70
CA ILE A 39 4.42 26.36 2.85
C ILE A 39 5.46 25.84 3.86
N THR A 40 5.09 25.76 5.15
CA THR A 40 5.86 25.04 6.18
C THR A 40 5.31 23.63 6.38
N SER A 41 6.11 22.72 6.92
CA SER A 41 5.67 21.36 7.25
C SER A 41 4.46 21.38 8.20
N LYS A 42 4.47 22.29 9.19
CA LYS A 42 3.35 22.45 10.12
C LYS A 42 2.05 22.84 9.40
N ARG A 43 2.09 23.80 8.46
CA ARG A 43 0.93 24.22 7.67
C ARG A 43 0.50 23.12 6.71
N LEU A 44 1.43 22.36 6.14
CA LEU A 44 1.13 21.22 5.28
C LEU A 44 0.39 20.12 6.05
N VAL A 45 0.83 19.78 7.25
CA VAL A 45 0.12 18.84 8.14
C VAL A 45 -1.29 19.37 8.46
N GLN A 46 -1.44 20.67 8.78
CA GLN A 46 -2.76 21.27 9.02
C GLN A 46 -3.69 21.14 7.82
N ALA A 47 -3.19 21.36 6.59
CA ALA A 47 -3.99 21.21 5.37
C ALA A 47 -4.49 19.77 5.17
N PHE A 48 -3.61 18.77 5.37
CA PHE A 48 -4.01 17.37 5.30
C PHE A 48 -4.99 16.97 6.42
N LEU A 49 -4.79 17.46 7.67
CA LEU A 49 -5.73 17.20 8.76
C LEU A 49 -7.13 17.81 8.47
N ALA A 50 -7.19 19.02 7.92
CA ALA A 50 -8.45 19.63 7.51
C ALA A 50 -9.16 18.81 6.42
N ARG A 51 -8.38 18.28 5.44
CA ARG A 51 -8.92 17.42 4.39
C ARG A 51 -9.39 16.07 4.95
N LEU A 52 -8.69 15.47 5.92
CA LEU A 52 -9.16 14.31 6.67
C LEU A 52 -10.50 14.58 7.37
N ASP A 53 -10.66 15.74 8.00
CA ASP A 53 -11.95 16.11 8.61
C ASP A 53 -13.08 16.21 7.60
N ALA A 54 -12.81 16.78 6.43
CA ALA A 54 -13.82 17.05 5.42
C ALA A 54 -14.24 15.79 4.64
N ILE A 55 -13.32 14.86 4.36
CA ILE A 55 -13.52 13.75 3.43
C ILE A 55 -13.55 12.40 4.13
N ASP A 56 -12.69 12.19 5.11
CA ASP A 56 -12.55 10.88 5.77
C ASP A 56 -13.55 10.69 6.91
N LEU A 57 -13.76 11.73 7.74
CA LEU A 57 -14.70 11.71 8.86
C LEU A 57 -16.10 12.22 8.49
N LYS A 58 -16.18 13.25 7.65
CA LYS A 58 -17.42 13.89 7.19
C LYS A 58 -17.58 13.70 5.68
N GLY A 59 -18.56 14.36 5.07
CA GLY A 59 -18.79 14.29 3.63
C GLY A 59 -18.87 12.84 3.12
N PRO A 60 -17.96 12.40 2.24
CA PRO A 60 -17.90 11.02 1.76
C PRO A 60 -17.75 9.99 2.88
N ALA A 61 -17.14 10.37 3.99
CA ALA A 61 -16.89 9.54 5.18
C ALA A 61 -16.18 8.22 4.80
N LEU A 62 -14.99 8.34 4.22
CA LEU A 62 -14.25 7.19 3.67
C LEU A 62 -13.81 6.20 4.74
N LYS A 63 -13.59 6.66 5.98
CA LYS A 63 -13.09 5.84 7.10
C LYS A 63 -11.79 5.12 6.75
N SER A 64 -10.90 5.82 6.05
CA SER A 64 -9.62 5.28 5.62
C SER A 64 -8.53 5.39 6.69
N VAL A 65 -8.70 6.27 7.68
CA VAL A 65 -7.76 6.51 8.78
C VAL A 65 -8.39 6.12 10.11
N LEU A 66 -7.76 5.16 10.78
CA LEU A 66 -8.18 4.65 12.10
C LEU A 66 -7.82 5.60 13.23
N GLU A 67 -6.62 6.15 13.16
CA GLU A 67 -6.04 6.92 14.25
C GLU A 67 -5.10 7.98 13.69
N ARG A 68 -5.21 9.20 14.21
CA ARG A 68 -4.32 10.32 13.89
C ARG A 68 -3.19 10.38 14.89
N ASN A 69 -2.00 10.71 14.43
CA ASN A 69 -0.88 10.95 15.32
C ASN A 69 -1.11 12.26 16.10
N PRO A 70 -1.24 12.23 17.44
CA PRO A 70 -1.46 13.44 18.22
C PRO A 70 -0.27 14.40 18.17
N ASP A 71 0.94 13.87 17.89
CA ASP A 71 2.18 14.64 17.85
C ASP A 71 2.54 15.16 16.45
N ALA A 72 1.72 14.91 15.43
CA ALA A 72 2.05 15.26 14.04
C ALA A 72 2.40 16.75 13.85
N LEU A 73 1.69 17.66 14.52
CA LEU A 73 1.93 19.10 14.41
C LEU A 73 3.23 19.54 15.10
N SER A 74 3.54 18.99 16.28
CA SER A 74 4.79 19.31 17.01
C SER A 74 6.00 18.73 16.29
N ILE A 75 5.89 17.53 15.70
CA ILE A 75 6.92 16.91 14.86
C ILE A 75 7.17 17.78 13.61
N ALA A 76 6.13 18.23 12.95
CA ALA A 76 6.23 19.07 11.77
C ALA A 76 6.91 20.41 12.09
N GLU A 77 6.58 21.04 13.22
CA GLU A 77 7.22 22.29 13.69
C GLU A 77 8.70 22.08 13.99
N ALA A 78 9.08 20.96 14.59
CA ALA A 78 10.48 20.63 14.85
C ALA A 78 11.26 20.42 13.53
N LEU A 79 10.64 19.78 12.53
CA LEU A 79 11.23 19.60 11.20
C LEU A 79 11.36 20.93 10.42
N ASP A 80 10.41 21.86 10.59
CA ASP A 80 10.55 23.22 10.03
C ASP A 80 11.77 23.94 10.62
N ALA A 81 11.96 23.87 11.95
CA ALA A 81 13.13 24.44 12.62
C ALA A 81 14.45 23.77 12.19
N GLU A 82 14.43 22.44 12.01
CA GLU A 82 15.58 21.68 11.50
C GLU A 82 15.93 22.09 10.06
N ARG A 83 14.94 22.23 9.17
CA ARG A 83 15.11 22.68 7.78
C ARG A 83 15.83 24.04 7.72
N VAL A 84 15.43 24.98 8.58
CA VAL A 84 16.07 26.31 8.63
C VAL A 84 17.54 26.22 9.11
N LYS A 85 17.82 25.34 10.08
CA LYS A 85 19.15 25.26 10.72
C LYS A 85 20.16 24.40 9.96
N GLN A 86 19.68 23.28 9.36
CA GLN A 86 20.54 22.21 8.83
C GLN A 86 20.22 21.83 7.38
N GLY A 87 19.14 22.40 6.81
CA GLY A 87 18.59 21.94 5.52
C GLY A 87 17.70 20.70 5.67
N PRO A 88 17.05 20.25 4.57
CA PRO A 88 16.20 19.07 4.58
C PRO A 88 17.04 17.79 4.64
N ARG A 89 16.54 16.75 5.32
CA ARG A 89 17.17 15.41 5.34
C ARG A 89 17.10 14.71 3.98
N GLY A 90 16.10 15.04 3.17
CA GLY A 90 15.85 14.43 1.87
C GLY A 90 14.46 14.79 1.33
N PRO A 91 14.02 14.13 0.25
CA PRO A 91 12.75 14.46 -0.42
C PRO A 91 11.50 14.30 0.45
N LEU A 92 11.54 13.47 1.49
CA LEU A 92 10.39 13.24 2.39
C LEU A 92 10.40 14.14 3.63
N HIS A 93 11.39 15.02 3.81
CA HIS A 93 11.48 15.87 4.97
C HIS A 93 10.29 16.84 5.09
N GLY A 94 9.50 16.67 6.15
CA GLY A 94 8.30 17.45 6.43
C GLY A 94 7.04 16.99 5.66
N ILE A 95 7.13 15.90 4.90
CA ILE A 95 6.01 15.36 4.13
C ILE A 95 5.14 14.47 5.03
N PRO A 96 3.80 14.71 5.10
CA PRO A 96 2.87 13.85 5.83
C PRO A 96 2.65 12.50 5.13
N VAL A 97 2.89 11.40 5.86
CA VAL A 97 2.76 10.02 5.39
C VAL A 97 1.84 9.24 6.34
N LEU A 98 0.99 8.38 5.79
CA LEU A 98 0.19 7.43 6.54
C LEU A 98 0.82 6.03 6.51
N VAL A 99 0.61 5.25 7.57
CA VAL A 99 1.08 3.86 7.63
C VAL A 99 -0.07 2.93 8.03
N LYS A 100 -0.12 1.74 7.42
CA LYS A 100 -1.14 0.74 7.72
C LYS A 100 -1.06 0.31 9.19
N ASP A 101 -2.21 0.04 9.82
CA ASP A 101 -2.31 -0.25 11.26
C ASP A 101 -1.70 -1.60 11.70
N ASN A 102 -0.96 -2.26 10.84
CA ASN A 102 -0.16 -3.42 11.19
C ASN A 102 1.36 -3.12 11.22
N LEU A 103 1.79 -1.87 11.02
CA LEU A 103 3.18 -1.45 11.19
C LEU A 103 3.36 -0.84 12.58
N ASP A 104 4.30 -1.37 13.36
CA ASP A 104 4.63 -0.87 14.70
C ASP A 104 5.14 0.57 14.66
N THR A 105 4.59 1.40 15.56
CA THR A 105 5.06 2.76 15.83
C THR A 105 5.30 2.93 17.32
N ALA A 106 6.52 3.37 17.69
CA ALA A 106 6.91 3.63 19.08
C ALA A 106 6.51 5.07 19.47
N ASP A 107 5.22 5.36 19.42
CA ASP A 107 4.62 6.65 19.76
C ASP A 107 3.26 6.45 20.44
N ALA A 108 2.43 7.48 20.52
CA ALA A 108 1.13 7.40 21.18
C ALA A 108 0.09 6.57 20.41
N MET A 109 0.34 6.25 19.12
CA MET A 109 -0.61 5.49 18.30
C MET A 109 -0.57 3.99 18.61
N LYS A 110 -1.71 3.35 18.43
CA LYS A 110 -1.84 1.89 18.55
C LYS A 110 -1.44 1.19 17.24
N THR A 111 -1.07 -0.08 17.34
CA THR A 111 -0.89 -1.00 16.21
C THR A 111 -1.73 -2.24 16.50
N THR A 112 -2.81 -2.44 15.75
CA THR A 112 -3.84 -3.42 16.13
C THR A 112 -4.23 -4.39 15.02
N ALA A 113 -3.69 -4.25 13.81
CA ALA A 113 -4.21 -4.96 12.63
C ALA A 113 -5.74 -4.78 12.44
N GLY A 114 -6.30 -3.66 12.92
CA GLY A 114 -7.72 -3.35 12.88
C GLY A 114 -8.58 -4.08 13.92
N SER A 115 -8.01 -4.98 14.73
CA SER A 115 -8.75 -5.78 15.70
C SER A 115 -8.81 -5.13 17.08
N LEU A 116 -9.93 -5.32 17.77
CA LEU A 116 -10.11 -4.93 19.17
C LEU A 116 -9.24 -5.77 20.11
N ALA A 117 -8.85 -6.98 19.72
CA ALA A 117 -8.00 -7.86 20.53
C ALA A 117 -6.65 -7.23 20.91
N LEU A 118 -6.15 -6.30 20.10
CA LEU A 118 -4.88 -5.61 20.34
C LEU A 118 -5.05 -4.15 20.83
N LEU A 119 -6.27 -3.67 21.04
CA LEU A 119 -6.53 -2.28 21.40
C LEU A 119 -5.92 -1.93 22.78
N ASP A 120 -5.98 -2.86 23.73
CA ASP A 120 -5.42 -2.70 25.08
C ASP A 120 -3.96 -3.16 25.18
N ALA A 121 -3.37 -3.60 24.09
CA ALA A 121 -1.95 -3.93 24.06
C ALA A 121 -1.10 -2.66 24.30
N PRO A 122 0.07 -2.78 24.96
CA PRO A 122 0.99 -1.65 25.07
C PRO A 122 1.40 -1.16 23.69
N VAL A 123 1.74 0.12 23.57
CA VAL A 123 2.37 0.63 22.37
C VAL A 123 3.68 -0.13 22.10
N PRO A 124 4.05 -0.38 20.86
CA PRO A 124 5.32 -1.04 20.55
C PRO A 124 6.51 -0.25 21.13
N VAL A 125 7.46 -0.96 21.72
CA VAL A 125 8.67 -0.34 22.30
C VAL A 125 9.66 0.15 21.24
N ARG A 126 9.46 -0.26 19.99
CA ARG A 126 10.29 0.11 18.83
C ARG A 126 9.42 0.29 17.60
N ASP A 127 9.81 1.23 16.76
CA ASP A 127 9.26 1.35 15.40
C ASP A 127 9.55 0.08 14.59
N SER A 128 8.63 -0.26 13.70
CA SER A 128 8.99 -1.12 12.57
C SER A 128 10.14 -0.50 11.78
N PHE A 129 10.92 -1.32 11.09
CA PHE A 129 12.04 -0.78 10.27
C PHE A 129 11.55 0.28 9.28
N VAL A 130 10.44 0.05 8.64
CA VAL A 130 9.82 0.99 7.68
C VAL A 130 9.52 2.33 8.34
N VAL A 131 8.91 2.32 9.51
CA VAL A 131 8.58 3.53 10.27
C VAL A 131 9.84 4.27 10.73
N GLN A 132 10.83 3.53 11.24
CA GLN A 132 12.13 4.09 11.58
C GLN A 132 12.76 4.82 10.39
N ARG A 133 12.80 4.18 9.22
CA ARG A 133 13.36 4.76 8.00
C ARG A 133 12.60 6.00 7.51
N LEU A 134 11.27 6.00 7.62
CA LEU A 134 10.46 7.19 7.30
C LEU A 134 10.79 8.36 8.23
N ARG A 135 10.93 8.12 9.54
CA ARG A 135 11.32 9.16 10.50
C ARG A 135 12.75 9.66 10.24
N GLU A 136 13.68 8.78 9.92
CA GLU A 136 15.05 9.14 9.53
C GLU A 136 15.08 10.02 8.26
N ALA A 137 14.20 9.76 7.29
CA ALA A 137 14.01 10.58 6.11
C ALA A 137 13.30 11.91 6.38
N GLY A 138 12.84 12.15 7.63
CA GLY A 138 12.13 13.35 8.03
C GLY A 138 10.65 13.38 7.66
N ALA A 139 10.04 12.25 7.31
CA ALA A 139 8.60 12.19 7.08
C ALA A 139 7.82 12.42 8.39
N VAL A 140 6.66 13.06 8.29
CA VAL A 140 5.72 13.23 9.39
C VAL A 140 4.71 12.09 9.35
N LEU A 141 4.72 11.18 10.32
CA LEU A 141 3.67 10.18 10.44
C LEU A 141 2.36 10.87 10.83
N LEU A 142 1.42 10.91 9.89
CA LEU A 142 0.12 11.59 10.08
C LEU A 142 -0.88 10.74 10.84
N GLY A 143 -0.76 9.39 10.76
CA GLY A 143 -1.68 8.47 11.39
C GLY A 143 -1.57 7.03 10.87
N LYS A 144 -2.50 6.20 11.34
CA LYS A 144 -2.69 4.79 10.98
C LYS A 144 -3.86 4.65 10.01
N THR A 145 -3.66 3.94 8.91
CA THR A 145 -4.77 3.64 7.99
C THR A 145 -5.51 2.38 8.39
N ASN A 146 -6.82 2.38 8.14
CA ASN A 146 -7.64 1.19 8.25
C ASN A 146 -7.20 0.11 7.24
N LEU A 147 -7.60 -1.11 7.50
CA LEU A 147 -7.23 -2.28 6.71
C LEU A 147 -8.34 -3.33 6.78
N SER A 148 -8.31 -4.31 5.90
CA SER A 148 -9.04 -5.55 6.15
C SER A 148 -8.45 -6.19 7.39
N GLU A 149 -9.27 -6.48 8.38
CA GLU A 149 -8.83 -6.96 9.68
C GLU A 149 -7.91 -8.18 9.58
N TRP A 150 -6.81 -8.16 10.37
CA TRP A 150 -5.75 -9.19 10.31
C TRP A 150 -5.22 -9.43 8.88
N ALA A 151 -5.12 -8.35 8.12
CA ALA A 151 -4.68 -8.36 6.73
C ALA A 151 -5.48 -9.33 5.83
N ASN A 152 -6.77 -9.51 6.13
CA ASN A 152 -7.77 -10.31 5.40
C ASN A 152 -7.63 -11.85 5.58
N LEU A 153 -6.74 -12.33 6.45
CA LEU A 153 -6.56 -13.77 6.70
C LEU A 153 -7.19 -14.21 8.03
N ARG A 154 -8.46 -13.81 8.29
CA ARG A 154 -9.23 -14.25 9.47
C ARG A 154 -10.30 -15.28 9.14
N GLY A 155 -11.17 -14.99 8.20
CA GLY A 155 -12.32 -15.84 7.85
C GLY A 155 -12.49 -16.04 6.36
N HIS A 156 -13.18 -17.12 5.97
CA HIS A 156 -13.38 -17.49 4.55
C HIS A 156 -14.18 -16.45 3.76
N ALA A 157 -15.14 -15.77 4.40
CA ALA A 157 -15.95 -14.73 3.81
C ALA A 157 -15.55 -13.34 4.29
N SER A 158 -14.26 -13.11 4.55
CA SER A 158 -13.75 -11.79 4.94
C SER A 158 -14.15 -10.73 3.91
N THR A 159 -14.58 -9.57 4.40
CA THR A 159 -14.92 -8.42 3.57
C THR A 159 -13.77 -7.42 3.63
N SER A 160 -13.09 -7.20 2.51
CA SER A 160 -11.99 -6.25 2.40
C SER A 160 -12.41 -4.85 2.84
N GLY A 161 -11.50 -4.16 3.53
CA GLY A 161 -11.72 -2.82 4.05
C GLY A 161 -12.48 -2.73 5.36
N TRP A 162 -13.01 -3.84 5.87
CA TRP A 162 -13.66 -3.87 7.17
C TRP A 162 -12.70 -4.31 8.28
N SER A 163 -12.82 -3.66 9.44
CA SER A 163 -12.15 -4.06 10.68
C SER A 163 -13.03 -3.78 11.88
N GLY A 164 -12.91 -4.56 12.96
CA GLY A 164 -13.63 -4.35 14.22
C GLY A 164 -13.39 -2.97 14.81
N ARG A 165 -12.16 -2.47 14.70
CA ARG A 165 -11.76 -1.15 15.20
C ARG A 165 -12.29 0.02 14.36
N GLY A 166 -12.26 -0.09 13.03
CA GLY A 166 -12.51 1.02 12.10
C GLY A 166 -13.82 0.95 11.31
N GLY A 167 -14.51 -0.19 11.36
CA GLY A 167 -15.60 -0.46 10.44
C GLY A 167 -15.13 -0.54 8.99
N LEU A 168 -16.02 -0.23 8.04
CA LEU A 168 -15.74 -0.36 6.61
C LEU A 168 -15.13 0.90 6.03
N THR A 169 -13.96 0.79 5.42
CA THR A 169 -13.38 1.78 4.50
C THR A 169 -14.18 1.79 3.19
N ARG A 170 -14.50 2.96 2.67
CA ARG A 170 -15.26 3.12 1.42
C ARG A 170 -14.35 3.35 0.22
N ASN A 171 -14.77 2.88 -0.94
CA ASN A 171 -14.09 3.18 -2.20
C ASN A 171 -14.28 4.68 -2.54
N PRO A 172 -13.20 5.45 -2.80
CA PRO A 172 -13.32 6.90 -3.02
C PRO A 172 -13.96 7.27 -4.36
N TYR A 173 -13.98 6.36 -5.34
CA TYR A 173 -14.62 6.63 -6.62
C TYR A 173 -16.13 6.40 -6.57
N VAL A 174 -16.55 5.24 -6.04
CA VAL A 174 -17.96 4.89 -5.88
C VAL A 174 -18.16 4.33 -4.46
N LEU A 175 -18.82 5.09 -3.61
CA LEU A 175 -18.88 4.87 -2.15
C LEU A 175 -19.57 3.55 -1.74
N THR A 176 -20.33 2.94 -2.64
CA THR A 176 -20.99 1.63 -2.40
C THR A 176 -20.14 0.44 -2.85
N ARG A 177 -19.01 0.70 -3.50
CA ARG A 177 -18.08 -0.34 -3.95
C ARG A 177 -17.02 -0.64 -2.88
N ASN A 178 -16.49 -1.85 -2.95
CA ASN A 178 -15.41 -2.27 -2.07
C ASN A 178 -14.08 -1.57 -2.45
N PRO A 179 -13.27 -1.09 -1.51
CA PRO A 179 -11.95 -0.53 -1.78
C PRO A 179 -10.87 -1.59 -2.05
N SER A 180 -11.21 -2.90 -2.00
CA SER A 180 -10.28 -4.01 -1.91
C SER A 180 -9.42 -3.94 -0.62
N GLY A 181 -8.43 -4.81 -0.51
CA GLY A 181 -7.55 -4.89 0.65
C GLY A 181 -6.34 -5.81 0.45
N SER A 182 -5.61 -6.00 1.51
CA SER A 182 -5.92 -5.56 2.88
C SER A 182 -5.47 -4.13 3.20
N SER A 183 -4.66 -3.42 2.36
CA SER A 183 -4.24 -2.03 2.59
C SER A 183 -5.31 -1.02 2.11
N SER A 184 -6.56 -1.27 2.46
CA SER A 184 -7.76 -0.55 2.01
C SER A 184 -7.71 0.94 2.32
N GLY A 185 -7.42 1.27 3.57
CA GLY A 185 -7.31 2.65 4.02
C GLY A 185 -6.13 3.38 3.37
N SER A 186 -4.99 2.70 3.16
CA SER A 186 -3.83 3.30 2.49
C SER A 186 -4.16 3.67 1.04
N GLY A 187 -4.82 2.77 0.30
CA GLY A 187 -5.27 3.03 -1.08
C GLY A 187 -6.29 4.16 -1.16
N ALA A 188 -7.33 4.11 -0.32
CA ALA A 188 -8.40 5.12 -0.29
C ALA A 188 -7.88 6.51 0.12
N ALA A 189 -7.00 6.58 1.14
CA ALA A 189 -6.42 7.83 1.61
C ALA A 189 -5.55 8.51 0.55
N VAL A 190 -4.68 7.74 -0.14
CA VAL A 190 -3.84 8.27 -1.22
C VAL A 190 -4.69 8.74 -2.39
N ALA A 191 -5.70 7.95 -2.80
CA ALA A 191 -6.61 8.32 -3.89
C ALA A 191 -7.36 9.62 -3.62
N ALA A 192 -7.78 9.85 -2.37
CA ALA A 192 -8.50 11.04 -1.94
C ALA A 192 -7.58 12.22 -1.54
N SER A 193 -6.27 12.12 -1.77
CA SER A 193 -5.28 13.13 -1.38
C SER A 193 -5.33 13.50 0.11
N LEU A 194 -5.43 12.50 0.99
CA LEU A 194 -5.44 12.68 2.46
C LEU A 194 -4.03 12.63 3.07
N CYS A 195 -3.03 12.34 2.25
CA CYS A 195 -1.60 12.31 2.61
C CYS A 195 -0.74 12.49 1.35
N GLY A 196 0.56 12.73 1.54
CA GLY A 196 1.54 12.72 0.45
C GLY A 196 1.72 11.31 -0.12
N ALA A 197 1.91 10.34 0.76
CA ALA A 197 2.05 8.91 0.43
C ALA A 197 1.50 8.05 1.58
N ALA A 198 1.24 6.77 1.32
CA ALA A 198 0.95 5.79 2.36
C ALA A 198 1.78 4.52 2.19
N ILE A 199 1.99 3.82 3.30
CA ILE A 199 2.59 2.49 3.32
C ILE A 199 1.50 1.44 3.47
N GLY A 200 1.52 0.46 2.57
CA GLY A 200 0.76 -0.77 2.68
C GLY A 200 1.65 -1.96 3.04
N THR A 201 1.03 -3.10 3.29
CA THR A 201 1.71 -4.41 3.39
C THR A 201 1.02 -5.40 2.48
N GLU A 202 1.80 -6.34 1.97
CA GLU A 202 1.29 -7.40 1.09
C GLU A 202 1.90 -8.74 1.44
N THR A 203 1.03 -9.72 1.56
CA THR A 203 1.36 -11.15 1.54
C THR A 203 1.01 -11.69 0.16
N ASP A 204 -0.25 -11.47 -0.29
CA ASP A 204 -0.68 -11.65 -1.68
C ASP A 204 -1.74 -10.60 -2.03
N GLY A 205 -1.44 -9.70 -2.97
CA GLY A 205 -2.35 -8.70 -3.51
C GLY A 205 -2.58 -7.46 -2.63
N SER A 206 -2.22 -7.50 -1.36
CA SER A 206 -2.67 -6.52 -0.36
C SER A 206 -2.11 -5.09 -0.49
N ILE A 207 -1.21 -4.82 -1.44
CA ILE A 207 -0.80 -3.48 -1.90
C ILE A 207 -1.39 -3.23 -3.29
N VAL A 208 -1.12 -4.15 -4.23
CA VAL A 208 -1.42 -3.91 -5.64
C VAL A 208 -2.92 -3.93 -5.93
N SER A 209 -3.70 -4.77 -5.25
CA SER A 209 -5.15 -4.85 -5.43
C SER A 209 -5.87 -3.58 -4.96
N PRO A 210 -5.76 -3.13 -3.69
CA PRO A 210 -6.40 -1.89 -3.27
C PRO A 210 -5.84 -0.65 -4.00
N ALA A 211 -4.58 -0.67 -4.47
CA ALA A 211 -4.04 0.39 -5.30
C ALA A 211 -4.74 0.45 -6.67
N ALA A 212 -4.88 -0.67 -7.37
CA ALA A 212 -5.57 -0.74 -8.65
C ALA A 212 -7.04 -0.29 -8.54
N ILE A 213 -7.74 -0.79 -7.53
CA ILE A 213 -9.17 -0.54 -7.29
C ILE A 213 -9.43 0.89 -6.78
N CYS A 214 -8.46 1.51 -6.10
CA CYS A 214 -8.52 2.91 -5.70
C CYS A 214 -7.82 3.86 -6.70
N GLY A 215 -7.43 3.39 -7.89
CA GLY A 215 -6.88 4.21 -8.97
C GLY A 215 -5.57 4.92 -8.60
N VAL A 216 -4.69 4.25 -7.85
CA VAL A 216 -3.38 4.75 -7.45
C VAL A 216 -2.28 3.75 -7.83
N VAL A 217 -1.04 4.17 -7.70
CA VAL A 217 0.13 3.30 -7.87
C VAL A 217 0.38 2.54 -6.57
N GLY A 218 0.59 1.22 -6.68
CA GLY A 218 1.01 0.36 -5.59
C GLY A 218 2.22 -0.46 -6.01
N PHE A 219 3.24 -0.50 -5.16
CA PHE A 219 4.45 -1.27 -5.45
C PHE A 219 4.76 -2.26 -4.32
N LYS A 220 4.67 -3.55 -4.66
CA LYS A 220 5.17 -4.65 -3.83
C LYS A 220 6.62 -4.94 -4.24
N PRO A 221 7.60 -4.61 -3.41
CA PRO A 221 9.00 -4.86 -3.74
C PRO A 221 9.36 -6.36 -3.75
N THR A 222 10.54 -6.66 -4.25
CA THR A 222 11.16 -7.98 -4.07
C THR A 222 11.22 -8.33 -2.58
N LEU A 223 10.86 -9.56 -2.24
CA LEU A 223 10.95 -10.07 -0.86
C LEU A 223 12.39 -9.91 -0.33
N GLY A 224 12.52 -9.24 0.82
CA GLY A 224 13.80 -8.92 1.44
C GLY A 224 14.44 -7.60 0.98
N LEU A 225 13.81 -6.82 0.08
CA LEU A 225 14.23 -5.44 -0.21
C LEU A 225 13.83 -4.48 0.92
N VAL A 226 12.67 -4.71 1.52
CA VAL A 226 12.13 -3.97 2.67
C VAL A 226 11.98 -4.94 3.84
N SER A 227 12.41 -4.52 5.04
CA SER A 227 12.32 -5.34 6.24
C SER A 227 10.89 -5.50 6.72
N ARG A 228 10.58 -6.70 7.25
CA ARG A 228 9.31 -7.06 7.89
C ARG A 228 9.34 -6.88 9.41
N ALA A 229 10.48 -6.49 9.98
CA ALA A 229 10.62 -6.35 11.43
C ALA A 229 9.69 -5.26 11.99
N GLY A 230 8.84 -5.64 12.94
CA GLY A 230 7.81 -4.77 13.51
C GLY A 230 6.56 -4.62 12.64
N ILE A 231 6.29 -5.59 11.76
CA ILE A 231 5.02 -5.72 11.05
C ILE A 231 4.26 -6.91 11.65
N ILE A 232 2.97 -6.73 12.00
CA ILE A 232 2.12 -7.86 12.42
C ILE A 232 2.05 -8.85 11.25
N PRO A 233 2.53 -10.09 11.41
CA PRO A 233 2.76 -11.00 10.31
C PRO A 233 1.52 -11.77 9.87
N ILE A 234 1.54 -12.20 8.59
CA ILE A 234 0.82 -13.37 8.11
C ILE A 234 1.83 -14.50 7.87
N ALA A 235 2.82 -14.27 7.00
CA ALA A 235 3.74 -15.32 6.57
C ALA A 235 5.10 -14.75 6.18
N HIS A 236 6.15 -15.20 6.89
CA HIS A 236 7.51 -14.71 6.65
C HIS A 236 8.06 -15.04 5.25
N SER A 237 7.47 -15.98 4.52
CA SER A 237 7.89 -16.32 3.16
C SER A 237 7.36 -15.39 2.08
N GLN A 238 6.34 -14.55 2.38
CA GLN A 238 5.68 -13.68 1.39
C GLN A 238 5.53 -12.23 1.85
N ASP A 239 5.39 -11.97 3.16
CA ASP A 239 5.13 -10.63 3.69
C ASP A 239 6.18 -9.61 3.27
N THR A 240 5.70 -8.43 2.85
CA THR A 240 6.53 -7.24 2.60
C THR A 240 5.72 -5.98 2.83
N ALA A 241 6.41 -4.83 2.98
CA ALA A 241 5.79 -3.51 2.95
C ALA A 241 6.19 -2.78 1.68
N GLY A 242 5.33 -1.86 1.23
CA GLY A 242 5.63 -1.07 0.05
C GLY A 242 4.79 0.20 -0.06
N PRO A 243 5.21 1.12 -0.94
CA PRO A 243 4.55 2.40 -1.14
C PRO A 243 3.24 2.28 -1.91
N MET A 244 2.29 3.12 -1.52
CA MET A 244 1.08 3.44 -2.26
C MET A 244 1.06 4.96 -2.48
N THR A 245 1.00 5.39 -3.74
CA THR A 245 1.21 6.80 -4.14
C THR A 245 0.36 7.17 -5.37
N ARG A 246 0.33 8.43 -5.74
CA ARG A 246 -0.40 8.89 -6.93
C ARG A 246 0.41 8.79 -8.22
N SER A 247 1.75 8.62 -8.12
CA SER A 247 2.63 8.43 -9.29
C SER A 247 3.71 7.39 -9.02
N VAL A 248 4.24 6.79 -10.08
CA VAL A 248 5.36 5.82 -9.98
C VAL A 248 6.63 6.50 -9.46
N PHE A 249 6.84 7.77 -9.81
CA PHE A 249 7.99 8.52 -9.30
C PHE A 249 7.93 8.68 -7.77
N ASP A 250 6.75 9.00 -7.23
CA ASP A 250 6.54 9.11 -5.79
C ASP A 250 6.72 7.76 -5.09
N ALA A 251 6.28 6.65 -5.73
CA ALA A 251 6.53 5.30 -5.20
C ALA A 251 8.03 4.99 -5.10
N ALA A 252 8.79 5.36 -6.11
CA ALA A 252 10.24 5.18 -6.12
C ALA A 252 10.95 6.01 -5.04
N LEU A 253 10.52 7.27 -4.80
CA LEU A 253 11.05 8.11 -3.71
C LEU A 253 10.78 7.48 -2.33
N VAL A 254 9.58 6.97 -2.10
CA VAL A 254 9.24 6.32 -0.84
C VAL A 254 10.01 5.02 -0.68
N LEU A 255 10.16 4.23 -1.75
CA LEU A 255 10.91 2.99 -1.73
C LEU A 255 12.39 3.22 -1.40
N ASP A 256 13.02 4.27 -1.96
CA ASP A 256 14.39 4.68 -1.59
C ASP A 256 14.54 4.94 -0.09
N ALA A 257 13.52 5.53 0.54
CA ALA A 257 13.55 5.81 1.96
C ALA A 257 13.41 4.55 2.82
N ILE A 258 12.52 3.60 2.46
CA ILE A 258 12.17 2.45 3.32
C ILE A 258 12.98 1.19 3.04
N SER A 259 13.77 1.15 1.96
CA SER A 259 14.64 0.01 1.60
C SER A 259 15.89 -0.03 2.47
N GLY A 260 16.41 -1.24 2.68
CA GLY A 260 17.70 -1.41 3.33
C GLY A 260 17.85 -2.70 4.12
N VAL A 261 19.07 -2.93 4.60
CA VAL A 261 19.41 -4.09 5.44
C VAL A 261 18.98 -3.82 6.89
N ASP A 262 18.22 -4.74 7.45
CA ASP A 262 17.84 -4.75 8.87
C ASP A 262 18.34 -6.04 9.53
N PRO A 263 19.23 -5.98 10.51
CA PRO A 263 19.71 -7.18 11.23
C PRO A 263 18.58 -7.99 11.91
N ARG A 264 17.41 -7.37 12.14
CA ARG A 264 16.25 -8.03 12.74
C ARG A 264 15.48 -8.90 11.74
N ASP A 265 15.71 -8.70 10.43
CA ASP A 265 15.05 -9.47 9.37
C ASP A 265 16.09 -10.14 8.46
N PRO A 266 16.31 -11.45 8.62
CA PRO A 266 17.32 -12.18 7.85
C PRO A 266 17.07 -12.19 6.34
N ALA A 267 15.84 -11.90 5.87
CA ALA A 267 15.56 -11.80 4.44
C ALA A 267 16.25 -10.61 3.77
N THR A 268 16.61 -9.56 4.54
CA THR A 268 17.21 -8.33 4.01
C THR A 268 18.74 -8.38 3.89
N THR A 269 19.39 -9.45 4.29
CA THR A 269 20.84 -9.48 4.53
C THR A 269 21.71 -9.46 3.27
N LYS A 270 21.15 -9.67 2.09
CA LYS A 270 21.92 -9.76 0.82
C LYS A 270 21.22 -9.12 -0.37
N PRO A 271 20.82 -7.85 -0.32
CA PRO A 271 20.32 -7.17 -1.52
C PRO A 271 21.48 -6.97 -2.50
N PRO A 272 21.26 -7.10 -3.81
CA PRO A 272 22.26 -6.70 -4.80
C PRO A 272 22.50 -5.19 -4.74
N LYS A 273 23.71 -4.74 -5.12
CA LYS A 273 24.07 -3.31 -5.12
C LYS A 273 23.16 -2.44 -5.99
N SER A 274 22.50 -3.02 -6.99
CA SER A 274 21.52 -2.35 -7.87
C SER A 274 20.15 -2.09 -7.22
N ALA A 275 19.91 -2.58 -6.00
CA ALA A 275 18.66 -2.41 -5.29
C ALA A 275 18.65 -1.11 -4.45
N MET A 276 19.04 0.01 -5.03
CA MET A 276 19.01 1.35 -4.41
C MET A 276 18.96 2.43 -5.51
N GLY A 277 18.47 3.61 -5.15
CA GLY A 277 18.41 4.74 -6.07
C GLY A 277 17.27 4.61 -7.10
N PHE A 278 16.11 4.12 -6.66
CA PHE A 278 14.95 3.82 -7.52
C PHE A 278 14.42 5.07 -8.22
N ALA A 279 14.29 6.19 -7.52
CA ALA A 279 13.83 7.44 -8.13
C ALA A 279 14.83 7.97 -9.18
N ALA A 280 16.13 7.84 -8.93
CA ALA A 280 17.16 8.22 -9.90
C ALA A 280 17.15 7.30 -11.14
N ALA A 281 16.81 6.02 -10.96
CA ALA A 281 16.72 5.06 -12.06
C ALA A 281 15.57 5.35 -13.05
N LEU A 282 14.62 6.23 -12.68
CA LEU A 282 13.54 6.65 -13.58
C LEU A 282 13.97 7.72 -14.60
N ALA A 283 15.12 8.35 -14.41
CA ALA A 283 15.62 9.33 -15.35
C ALA A 283 15.90 8.67 -16.73
N GLY A 284 15.16 9.10 -17.73
CA GLY A 284 15.24 8.53 -19.09
C GLY A 284 14.52 7.18 -19.24
N ALA A 285 13.64 6.80 -18.31
CA ALA A 285 12.80 5.62 -18.44
C ALA A 285 12.01 5.65 -19.76
N THR A 286 11.98 4.52 -20.46
CA THR A 286 11.32 4.41 -21.76
C THR A 286 10.79 2.99 -21.99
N LEU A 287 9.70 2.89 -22.74
CA LEU A 287 9.18 1.62 -23.24
C LEU A 287 9.82 1.21 -24.57
N LYS A 288 10.57 2.12 -25.23
CA LYS A 288 11.20 1.83 -26.51
C LYS A 288 12.19 0.67 -26.40
N GLY A 289 11.93 -0.38 -27.16
CA GLY A 289 12.76 -1.59 -27.19
C GLY A 289 12.50 -2.58 -26.05
N ALA A 290 11.62 -2.24 -25.10
CA ALA A 290 11.19 -3.19 -24.06
C ALA A 290 10.41 -4.35 -24.66
N ARG A 291 10.57 -5.56 -24.08
CA ARG A 291 9.80 -6.75 -24.45
C ARG A 291 8.94 -7.18 -23.28
N LEU A 292 7.63 -7.11 -23.41
CA LEU A 292 6.69 -7.40 -22.32
C LEU A 292 5.85 -8.65 -22.63
N GLY A 293 5.80 -9.56 -21.67
CA GLY A 293 4.99 -10.78 -21.75
C GLY A 293 3.55 -10.49 -21.33
N VAL A 294 2.60 -10.59 -22.24
CA VAL A 294 1.18 -10.36 -21.95
C VAL A 294 0.51 -11.67 -21.54
N VAL A 295 -0.01 -11.72 -20.31
CA VAL A 295 -0.84 -12.85 -19.86
C VAL A 295 -2.23 -12.72 -20.48
N ARG A 296 -2.35 -13.13 -21.76
CA ARG A 296 -3.50 -12.84 -22.64
C ARG A 296 -4.83 -13.30 -22.04
N ARG A 297 -4.87 -14.45 -21.38
CA ARG A 297 -6.08 -14.99 -20.74
C ARG A 297 -6.72 -14.01 -19.75
N LEU A 298 -5.91 -13.19 -19.04
CA LEU A 298 -6.40 -12.19 -18.10
C LEU A 298 -6.89 -10.91 -18.79
N VAL A 299 -6.28 -10.53 -19.91
CA VAL A 299 -6.72 -9.39 -20.73
C VAL A 299 -8.10 -9.64 -21.32
N ASP A 300 -8.36 -10.86 -21.76
CA ASP A 300 -9.62 -11.25 -22.42
C ASP A 300 -10.65 -11.85 -21.46
N ALA A 301 -10.36 -11.94 -20.15
CA ALA A 301 -11.21 -12.59 -19.15
C ALA A 301 -12.56 -11.88 -18.91
N SER A 302 -12.66 -10.58 -19.18
CA SER A 302 -13.87 -9.79 -18.95
C SER A 302 -14.18 -8.89 -20.15
N TRP A 303 -15.40 -8.98 -20.67
CA TRP A 303 -15.83 -8.15 -21.80
C TRP A 303 -15.87 -6.65 -21.49
N THR A 304 -16.04 -6.24 -20.21
CA THR A 304 -16.00 -4.84 -19.79
C THR A 304 -14.59 -4.32 -19.58
N LEU A 305 -13.70 -5.17 -19.08
CA LEU A 305 -12.30 -4.82 -18.79
C LEU A 305 -11.41 -4.89 -20.06
N ALA A 306 -11.67 -5.86 -20.95
CA ALA A 306 -10.84 -6.12 -22.13
C ALA A 306 -10.63 -4.88 -23.02
N PRO A 307 -11.61 -4.02 -23.32
CA PRO A 307 -11.37 -2.81 -24.11
C PRO A 307 -10.36 -1.86 -23.45
N VAL A 308 -10.44 -1.67 -22.13
CA VAL A 308 -9.54 -0.80 -21.37
C VAL A 308 -8.13 -1.37 -21.34
N ALA A 309 -8.00 -2.68 -21.07
CA ALA A 309 -6.71 -3.37 -21.08
C ALA A 309 -6.06 -3.36 -22.49
N LYS A 310 -6.84 -3.55 -23.56
CA LYS A 310 -6.34 -3.47 -24.93
C LYS A 310 -5.88 -2.05 -25.30
N ALA A 311 -6.57 -1.01 -24.84
CA ALA A 311 -6.13 0.37 -25.03
C ALA A 311 -4.80 0.66 -24.31
N ALA A 312 -4.63 0.15 -23.07
CA ALA A 312 -3.36 0.25 -22.33
C ALA A 312 -2.22 -0.47 -23.07
N LEU A 313 -2.47 -1.68 -23.59
CA LEU A 313 -1.47 -2.42 -24.38
C LEU A 313 -1.13 -1.72 -25.71
N ALA A 314 -2.09 -1.04 -26.33
CA ALA A 314 -1.85 -0.22 -27.53
C ALA A 314 -0.91 0.95 -27.20
N ALA A 315 -1.15 1.69 -26.10
CA ALA A 315 -0.27 2.77 -25.65
C ALA A 315 1.17 2.28 -25.39
N ILE A 316 1.33 1.09 -24.81
CA ILE A 316 2.65 0.45 -24.63
C ILE A 316 3.32 0.17 -25.96
N THR A 317 2.58 -0.32 -26.95
CA THR A 317 3.12 -0.60 -28.30
C THR A 317 3.49 0.69 -29.05
N GLU A 318 2.63 1.72 -28.96
CA GLU A 318 2.87 3.04 -29.54
C GLU A 318 4.11 3.72 -28.93
N ALA A 319 4.38 3.48 -27.65
CA ALA A 319 5.59 3.92 -26.97
C ALA A 319 6.85 3.10 -27.33
N GLY A 320 6.73 2.11 -28.23
CA GLY A 320 7.84 1.38 -28.84
C GLY A 320 8.22 0.07 -28.17
N ALA A 321 7.39 -0.49 -27.32
CA ALA A 321 7.60 -1.82 -26.76
C ALA A 321 7.09 -2.93 -27.69
N THR A 322 7.66 -4.12 -27.55
CA THR A 322 7.19 -5.34 -28.20
C THR A 322 6.39 -6.18 -27.19
N LEU A 323 5.16 -6.52 -27.57
CA LEU A 323 4.31 -7.41 -26.77
C LEU A 323 4.42 -8.85 -27.26
N VAL A 324 4.51 -9.79 -26.32
CA VAL A 324 4.59 -11.23 -26.59
C VAL A 324 3.54 -11.93 -25.74
N ASP A 325 2.61 -12.64 -26.35
CA ASP A 325 1.61 -13.41 -25.61
C ASP A 325 2.28 -14.57 -24.88
N VAL A 326 1.96 -14.73 -23.59
CA VAL A 326 2.54 -15.75 -22.75
C VAL A 326 1.46 -16.51 -21.96
N GLU A 327 1.75 -17.78 -21.70
CA GLU A 327 1.02 -18.60 -20.77
C GLU A 327 1.79 -18.67 -19.46
N LEU A 328 1.12 -18.29 -18.37
CA LEU A 328 1.62 -18.43 -17.00
C LEU A 328 0.71 -19.39 -16.26
N SER A 329 1.28 -20.55 -15.89
CA SER A 329 0.55 -21.57 -15.14
C SER A 329 0.70 -21.31 -13.63
N SER A 330 -0.40 -21.33 -12.92
CA SER A 330 -0.46 -21.34 -11.44
C SER A 330 -0.49 -22.77 -10.88
N LYS A 331 -0.55 -23.78 -11.78
CA LYS A 331 -0.67 -25.18 -11.39
C LYS A 331 0.44 -25.59 -10.43
N GLY A 332 0.04 -25.99 -9.23
CA GLY A 332 0.90 -26.55 -8.21
C GLY A 332 1.22 -25.64 -7.04
N TYR A 333 0.98 -24.30 -7.15
CA TYR A 333 1.17 -23.40 -6.01
C TYR A 333 -0.11 -22.71 -5.52
N ASP A 334 -1.20 -22.64 -6.29
CA ASP A 334 -2.45 -22.03 -5.85
C ASP A 334 -2.99 -22.64 -4.54
N ASP A 335 -3.14 -23.98 -4.50
CA ASP A 335 -3.58 -24.67 -3.27
C ASP A 335 -2.47 -24.73 -2.21
N ALA A 336 -1.20 -24.74 -2.63
CA ALA A 336 -0.06 -24.84 -1.73
C ALA A 336 0.21 -23.53 -0.98
N GLU A 337 -0.12 -22.39 -1.57
CA GLU A 337 0.07 -21.09 -0.94
C GLU A 337 -0.72 -20.98 0.36
N LEU A 338 -2.04 -21.19 0.33
CA LEU A 338 -2.86 -21.11 1.54
C LEU A 338 -2.33 -22.03 2.64
N GLU A 339 -1.87 -23.23 2.28
CA GLU A 339 -1.28 -24.16 3.24
C GLU A 339 -0.01 -23.56 3.90
N VAL A 340 0.89 -22.93 3.13
CA VAL A 340 2.06 -22.22 3.66
C VAL A 340 1.62 -21.08 4.58
N LEU A 341 0.67 -20.24 4.15
CA LEU A 341 0.20 -19.10 4.93
C LEU A 341 -0.37 -19.53 6.28
N LEU A 342 -1.18 -20.60 6.32
CA LEU A 342 -1.78 -21.09 7.58
C LEU A 342 -0.73 -21.65 8.56
N PHE A 343 0.30 -22.33 8.07
CA PHE A 343 1.39 -22.81 8.93
C PHE A 343 2.23 -21.65 9.49
N GLU A 344 2.60 -20.71 8.62
CA GLU A 344 3.44 -19.58 8.99
C GLU A 344 2.68 -18.57 9.87
N LEU A 345 1.37 -18.32 9.60
CA LEU A 345 0.53 -17.45 10.43
C LEU A 345 0.61 -17.82 11.91
N LYS A 346 0.38 -19.11 12.24
CA LYS A 346 0.42 -19.54 13.62
C LYS A 346 1.79 -19.30 14.26
N ALA A 347 2.85 -19.71 13.57
CA ALA A 347 4.20 -19.62 14.11
C ALA A 347 4.66 -18.17 14.28
N ASP A 348 4.43 -17.34 13.27
CA ASP A 348 4.90 -15.97 13.22
C ASP A 348 4.08 -15.05 14.12
N LEU A 349 2.73 -15.22 14.14
CA LEU A 349 1.86 -14.42 14.99
C LEU A 349 2.09 -14.72 16.49
N ASP A 350 2.22 -16.00 16.87
CA ASP A 350 2.54 -16.37 18.25
C ASP A 350 3.88 -15.75 18.70
N ALA A 351 4.90 -15.78 17.82
CA ALA A 351 6.19 -15.17 18.10
C ALA A 351 6.09 -13.65 18.23
N TYR A 352 5.37 -12.98 17.31
CA TYR A 352 5.14 -11.53 17.36
C TYR A 352 4.41 -11.10 18.63
N LEU A 353 3.28 -11.73 18.97
CA LEU A 353 2.46 -11.40 20.13
C LEU A 353 3.24 -11.61 21.44
N THR A 354 4.02 -12.68 21.55
CA THR A 354 4.90 -12.95 22.68
C THR A 354 5.96 -11.85 22.82
N ALA A 355 6.63 -11.49 21.75
CA ALA A 355 7.69 -10.48 21.74
C ALA A 355 7.17 -9.07 22.04
N ARG A 356 5.99 -8.71 21.51
CA ARG A 356 5.36 -7.42 21.74
C ARG A 356 4.93 -7.23 23.20
N GLY A 357 4.51 -8.30 23.87
CA GLY A 357 3.87 -8.21 25.18
C GLY A 357 2.40 -7.78 25.09
N GLY A 358 1.74 -7.66 26.23
CA GLY A 358 0.32 -7.32 26.31
C GLY A 358 -0.57 -8.52 26.65
N PRO A 359 -1.91 -8.40 26.55
CA PRO A 359 -2.85 -9.44 26.98
C PRO A 359 -2.85 -10.65 26.03
N MET A 360 -2.66 -10.46 24.72
CA MET A 360 -2.62 -11.56 23.74
C MET A 360 -1.19 -12.06 23.55
N LYS A 361 -0.98 -13.38 23.64
CA LYS A 361 0.32 -14.05 23.50
C LYS A 361 0.34 -15.07 22.37
N SER A 362 -0.84 -15.43 21.85
CA SER A 362 -0.99 -16.48 20.86
C SER A 362 -2.22 -16.29 19.99
N LEU A 363 -2.22 -16.94 18.83
CA LEU A 363 -3.39 -17.04 17.96
C LEU A 363 -4.60 -17.65 18.68
N ALA A 364 -4.37 -18.62 19.57
CA ALA A 364 -5.45 -19.23 20.35
C ALA A 364 -6.16 -18.21 21.27
N GLU A 365 -5.42 -17.30 21.89
CA GLU A 365 -5.99 -16.24 22.73
C GLU A 365 -6.74 -15.19 21.89
N VAL A 366 -6.27 -14.86 20.70
CA VAL A 366 -6.99 -13.99 19.75
C VAL A 366 -8.31 -14.63 19.33
N ILE A 367 -8.33 -15.93 19.01
CA ILE A 367 -9.55 -16.68 18.69
C ILE A 367 -10.55 -16.63 19.85
N ALA A 368 -10.07 -16.86 21.08
CA ALA A 368 -10.91 -16.81 22.27
C ALA A 368 -11.46 -15.39 22.53
N PHE A 369 -10.65 -14.37 22.33
CA PHE A 369 -11.09 -12.98 22.43
C PHE A 369 -12.21 -12.68 21.42
N ASN A 370 -12.04 -13.03 20.16
CA ASN A 370 -13.04 -12.82 19.11
C ASN A 370 -14.36 -13.54 19.43
N GLN A 371 -14.31 -14.74 20.00
CA GLN A 371 -15.51 -15.47 20.47
C GLN A 371 -16.20 -14.75 21.63
N ALA A 372 -15.44 -14.24 22.59
CA ALA A 372 -15.98 -13.50 23.71
C ALA A 372 -16.59 -12.13 23.30
N HIS A 373 -16.13 -11.56 22.20
CA HIS A 373 -16.57 -10.28 21.65
C HIS A 373 -17.24 -10.46 20.26
N ALA A 374 -18.01 -11.56 20.11
CA ALA A 374 -18.55 -11.97 18.82
C ALA A 374 -19.47 -10.92 18.14
N ALA A 375 -20.13 -10.09 18.92
CA ALA A 375 -21.00 -9.04 18.38
C ALA A 375 -20.20 -7.96 17.62
N GLU A 376 -19.01 -7.63 18.10
CA GLU A 376 -18.14 -6.60 17.53
C GLU A 376 -17.18 -7.18 16.48
N GLU A 377 -16.61 -8.37 16.75
CA GLU A 377 -15.55 -8.97 15.92
C GLU A 377 -16.09 -9.94 14.86
N LEU A 378 -17.14 -10.71 15.18
CA LEU A 378 -17.65 -11.77 14.30
C LEU A 378 -19.01 -11.44 13.68
N GLY A 379 -19.49 -10.19 13.78
CA GLY A 379 -20.82 -9.78 13.35
C GLY A 379 -21.09 -9.93 11.85
N PHE A 380 -20.06 -9.94 10.99
CA PHE A 380 -20.20 -10.03 9.54
C PHE A 380 -19.63 -11.34 8.98
N PHE A 381 -18.48 -11.81 9.48
CA PHE A 381 -17.84 -13.05 9.05
C PHE A 381 -17.07 -13.69 10.19
N GLY A 382 -16.82 -14.99 10.07
CA GLY A 382 -16.16 -15.79 11.10
C GLY A 382 -14.63 -15.70 11.08
N GLN A 383 -13.99 -16.72 11.70
CA GLN A 383 -12.54 -16.78 11.87
C GLN A 383 -11.94 -18.14 11.44
N GLN A 384 -12.49 -18.73 10.41
CA GLN A 384 -12.17 -20.10 9.99
C GLN A 384 -10.70 -20.28 9.63
N TYR A 385 -10.04 -19.28 8.98
CA TYR A 385 -8.61 -19.35 8.68
C TYR A 385 -7.77 -19.38 9.96
N PHE A 386 -8.14 -18.64 10.99
CA PHE A 386 -7.49 -18.71 12.29
C PHE A 386 -7.64 -20.08 12.94
N GLU A 387 -8.84 -20.64 12.92
CA GLU A 387 -9.12 -21.97 13.46
C GLU A 387 -8.38 -23.07 12.69
N ASP A 388 -8.24 -22.94 11.37
CA ASP A 388 -7.47 -23.86 10.54
C ASP A 388 -5.96 -23.70 10.75
N ALA A 389 -5.45 -22.49 10.89
CA ALA A 389 -4.06 -22.24 11.25
C ALA A 389 -3.72 -22.81 12.64
N LEU A 390 -4.64 -22.69 13.63
CA LEU A 390 -4.43 -23.24 14.96
C LEU A 390 -4.19 -24.77 14.96
N LYS A 391 -4.82 -25.50 14.01
CA LYS A 391 -4.66 -26.94 13.84
C LYS A 391 -3.32 -27.35 13.19
N LYS A 392 -2.56 -26.38 12.62
CA LYS A 392 -1.32 -26.68 11.94
C LYS A 392 -0.20 -27.08 12.92
N GLY A 393 0.62 -28.00 12.47
CA GLY A 393 1.82 -28.46 13.19
C GLY A 393 3.00 -27.48 13.08
N PRO A 394 4.19 -27.90 13.50
CA PRO A 394 5.40 -27.09 13.38
C PRO A 394 5.83 -26.92 11.91
N LEU A 395 6.66 -25.91 11.63
CA LEU A 395 7.23 -25.64 10.28
C LEU A 395 8.18 -26.75 9.77
N SER A 396 8.50 -27.74 10.58
CA SER A 396 9.20 -28.97 10.17
C SER A 396 8.26 -30.06 9.63
N SER A 397 6.94 -29.85 9.64
CA SER A 397 5.94 -30.83 9.20
C SER A 397 6.12 -31.16 7.71
N PRO A 398 5.99 -32.45 7.30
CA PRO A 398 6.08 -32.83 5.89
C PRO A 398 5.09 -32.08 4.98
N ALA A 399 3.88 -31.79 5.46
CA ALA A 399 2.87 -31.03 4.74
C ALA A 399 3.34 -29.60 4.41
N TYR A 400 3.87 -28.88 5.40
CA TYR A 400 4.45 -27.55 5.21
C TYR A 400 5.62 -27.57 4.23
N LEU A 401 6.59 -28.49 4.41
CA LEU A 401 7.76 -28.58 3.55
C LEU A 401 7.38 -28.87 2.09
N LYS A 402 6.38 -29.74 1.88
CA LYS A 402 5.84 -30.03 0.55
C LYS A 402 5.19 -28.79 -0.08
N ALA A 403 4.33 -28.09 0.65
CA ALA A 403 3.68 -26.88 0.18
C ALA A 403 4.69 -25.77 -0.15
N LYS A 404 5.65 -25.54 0.74
CA LYS A 404 6.75 -24.57 0.52
C LYS A 404 7.60 -24.88 -0.70
N ALA A 405 7.90 -26.17 -0.95
CA ALA A 405 8.62 -26.58 -2.16
C ALA A 405 7.82 -26.35 -3.43
N ALA A 406 6.48 -26.54 -3.40
CA ALA A 406 5.60 -26.23 -4.52
C ALA A 406 5.58 -24.70 -4.79
N CYS A 407 5.46 -23.86 -3.77
CA CYS A 407 5.54 -22.41 -3.89
C CYS A 407 6.90 -21.94 -4.45
N ALA A 408 8.00 -22.53 -4.04
CA ALA A 408 9.33 -22.19 -4.54
C ALA A 408 9.48 -22.40 -6.08
N GLN A 409 8.70 -23.30 -6.66
CA GLN A 409 8.72 -23.53 -8.11
C GLN A 409 8.12 -22.35 -8.89
N ALA A 410 7.23 -21.55 -8.29
CA ALA A 410 6.66 -20.36 -8.94
C ALA A 410 7.75 -19.36 -9.35
N ARG A 411 8.70 -19.07 -8.44
CA ARG A 411 9.85 -18.20 -8.75
C ARG A 411 10.67 -18.74 -9.91
N THR A 412 10.98 -20.03 -9.91
CA THR A 412 11.73 -20.69 -10.97
C THR A 412 10.99 -20.59 -12.31
N SER A 413 9.67 -20.81 -12.29
CA SER A 413 8.83 -20.76 -13.49
C SER A 413 8.75 -19.34 -14.09
N ILE A 414 8.56 -18.32 -13.26
CA ILE A 414 8.54 -16.91 -13.70
C ILE A 414 9.91 -16.53 -14.30
N HIS A 415 11.00 -16.82 -13.60
CA HIS A 415 12.35 -16.51 -14.09
C HIS A 415 12.66 -17.23 -15.40
N ALA A 416 12.32 -18.53 -15.51
CA ALA A 416 12.51 -19.30 -16.73
C ALA A 416 11.70 -18.73 -17.90
N LEU A 417 10.44 -18.30 -17.66
CA LEU A 417 9.60 -17.68 -18.67
C LEU A 417 10.22 -16.36 -19.18
N LEU A 418 10.61 -15.48 -18.26
CA LEU A 418 11.23 -14.20 -18.57
C LEU A 418 12.53 -14.39 -19.37
N GLN A 419 13.40 -15.31 -18.96
CA GLN A 419 14.67 -15.60 -19.66
C GLN A 419 14.45 -16.24 -21.03
N LYS A 420 13.63 -17.29 -21.11
CA LYS A 420 13.38 -18.04 -22.35
C LYS A 420 12.81 -17.14 -23.46
N GLN A 421 11.91 -16.23 -23.09
CA GLN A 421 11.24 -15.34 -24.03
C GLN A 421 11.96 -13.98 -24.17
N LYS A 422 13.06 -13.76 -23.39
CA LYS A 422 13.82 -12.49 -23.31
C LYS A 422 12.88 -11.31 -22.96
N LEU A 423 12.08 -11.47 -21.92
CA LEU A 423 11.11 -10.49 -21.46
C LEU A 423 11.70 -9.64 -20.34
N ASP A 424 11.35 -8.35 -20.35
CA ASP A 424 11.72 -7.40 -19.29
C ASP A 424 10.76 -7.48 -18.11
N ALA A 425 9.47 -7.71 -18.38
CA ALA A 425 8.42 -7.93 -17.37
C ALA A 425 7.24 -8.70 -17.97
N LEU A 426 6.38 -9.24 -17.09
CA LEU A 426 5.05 -9.71 -17.44
C LEU A 426 4.04 -8.57 -17.20
N VAL A 427 2.99 -8.50 -18.02
CA VAL A 427 1.90 -7.52 -17.89
C VAL A 427 0.54 -8.19 -17.98
N ALA A 428 -0.37 -7.72 -17.13
CA ALA A 428 -1.79 -8.12 -17.12
C ALA A 428 -2.63 -7.05 -16.37
N PRO A 429 -3.95 -7.02 -16.53
CA PRO A 429 -4.81 -6.32 -15.58
C PRO A 429 -4.52 -6.80 -14.16
N THR A 430 -4.44 -5.87 -13.19
CA THR A 430 -4.14 -6.21 -11.79
C THR A 430 -5.31 -6.96 -11.17
N ASP A 431 -6.50 -6.38 -11.29
CA ASP A 431 -7.76 -6.92 -10.78
C ASP A 431 -8.94 -6.61 -11.71
N ALA A 432 -10.08 -7.25 -11.44
CA ALA A 432 -11.38 -6.82 -11.94
C ALA A 432 -11.74 -5.42 -11.38
N PRO A 433 -12.68 -4.69 -11.99
CA PRO A 433 -13.22 -3.46 -11.38
C PRO A 433 -13.83 -3.73 -10.00
N ALA A 434 -13.83 -2.70 -9.13
CA ALA A 434 -14.36 -2.80 -7.78
C ALA A 434 -15.76 -3.42 -7.73
N TRP A 435 -15.94 -4.44 -6.88
CA TRP A 435 -17.22 -5.11 -6.66
C TRP A 435 -18.08 -4.36 -5.64
N GLN A 436 -19.36 -4.69 -5.59
CA GLN A 436 -20.26 -4.23 -4.53
C GLN A 436 -19.80 -4.83 -3.19
N THR A 437 -19.74 -4.00 -2.14
CA THR A 437 -19.46 -4.55 -0.81
C THR A 437 -20.55 -5.54 -0.39
N ASP A 438 -20.15 -6.73 0.00
CA ASP A 438 -21.03 -7.83 0.38
C ASP A 438 -20.56 -8.43 1.72
N PHE A 439 -21.33 -8.19 2.78
CA PHE A 439 -21.04 -8.74 4.10
C PHE A 439 -21.52 -10.18 4.29
N ALA A 440 -22.34 -10.70 3.38
CA ALA A 440 -22.85 -12.05 3.47
C ALA A 440 -21.97 -13.08 2.74
N LEU A 441 -21.44 -12.70 1.57
CA LEU A 441 -20.64 -13.59 0.72
C LEU A 441 -19.15 -13.23 0.72
N GLY A 442 -18.78 -12.07 1.27
CA GLY A 442 -17.41 -11.61 1.30
C GLY A 442 -16.94 -10.99 -0.02
N ASP A 443 -15.66 -11.09 -0.30
CA ASP A 443 -15.03 -10.48 -1.46
C ASP A 443 -15.30 -11.25 -2.76
N HIS A 444 -15.48 -10.53 -3.87
CA HIS A 444 -15.75 -11.08 -5.19
C HIS A 444 -14.54 -10.91 -6.11
N PHE A 445 -13.43 -11.59 -5.81
CA PHE A 445 -12.24 -11.61 -6.65
C PHE A 445 -12.45 -12.46 -7.90
N THR A 446 -13.00 -11.86 -8.95
CA THR A 446 -13.28 -12.56 -10.22
C THR A 446 -12.07 -12.60 -11.17
N LEU A 447 -11.09 -11.75 -10.95
CA LEU A 447 -9.81 -11.70 -11.65
C LEU A 447 -8.79 -11.06 -10.71
N SER A 448 -7.62 -11.68 -10.58
CA SER A 448 -6.44 -11.12 -9.93
C SER A 448 -5.14 -11.64 -10.57
N PHE A 449 -4.09 -10.84 -10.52
CA PHE A 449 -2.75 -11.21 -11.02
C PHE A 449 -1.68 -11.11 -9.94
N SER A 450 -2.02 -11.07 -8.66
CA SER A 450 -1.07 -10.87 -7.56
C SER A 450 -0.28 -12.14 -7.21
N THR A 451 -0.96 -13.28 -7.09
CA THR A 451 -0.41 -14.53 -6.56
C THR A 451 0.91 -14.99 -7.20
N PRO A 452 1.10 -14.94 -8.53
CA PRO A 452 2.38 -15.34 -9.11
C PRO A 452 3.57 -14.55 -8.56
N ALA A 453 3.42 -13.24 -8.40
CA ALA A 453 4.48 -12.38 -7.88
C ALA A 453 4.66 -12.51 -6.37
N ALA A 454 3.57 -12.70 -5.63
CA ALA A 454 3.56 -12.91 -4.19
C ALA A 454 4.34 -14.18 -3.80
N VAL A 455 3.91 -15.33 -4.31
CA VAL A 455 4.52 -16.64 -4.06
C VAL A 455 5.98 -16.70 -4.53
N ALA A 456 6.29 -16.06 -5.67
CA ALA A 456 7.65 -16.00 -6.18
C ALA A 456 8.56 -15.00 -5.44
N GLY A 457 8.00 -14.11 -4.61
CA GLY A 457 8.73 -13.01 -3.99
C GLY A 457 9.32 -12.03 -5.00
N CYS A 458 8.67 -11.88 -6.17
CA CYS A 458 9.08 -10.98 -7.26
C CYS A 458 8.50 -9.58 -7.09
N PRO A 459 9.13 -8.53 -7.63
CA PRO A 459 8.57 -7.17 -7.61
C PRO A 459 7.31 -7.09 -8.47
N HIS A 460 6.30 -6.39 -7.98
CA HIS A 460 5.02 -6.19 -8.63
C HIS A 460 4.57 -4.74 -8.48
N LEU A 461 4.40 -4.07 -9.60
CA LEU A 461 3.88 -2.70 -9.68
C LEU A 461 2.51 -2.72 -10.33
N THR A 462 1.54 -2.03 -9.75
CA THR A 462 0.29 -1.66 -10.44
C THR A 462 0.28 -0.18 -10.76
N VAL A 463 -0.16 0.17 -11.95
CA VAL A 463 -0.32 1.55 -12.44
C VAL A 463 -1.72 1.73 -13.01
N PRO A 464 -2.44 2.82 -12.72
CA PRO A 464 -3.74 3.08 -13.33
C PRO A 464 -3.70 2.97 -14.85
N MET A 465 -4.61 2.18 -15.45
CA MET A 465 -4.66 1.98 -16.90
C MET A 465 -5.92 2.51 -17.57
N GLY A 466 -6.89 2.97 -16.80
CA GLY A 466 -8.16 3.49 -17.29
C GLY A 466 -9.33 3.22 -16.35
N PHE A 467 -10.52 3.25 -16.90
CA PHE A 467 -11.77 3.13 -16.15
C PHE A 467 -12.76 2.21 -16.84
N VAL A 468 -13.49 1.42 -16.05
CA VAL A 468 -14.72 0.73 -16.47
C VAL A 468 -15.88 1.49 -15.84
N GLY A 469 -16.56 2.33 -16.62
CA GLY A 469 -17.47 3.34 -16.08
C GLY A 469 -16.74 4.31 -15.17
N GLU A 470 -17.16 4.41 -13.92
CA GLU A 470 -16.53 5.29 -12.91
C GLU A 470 -15.46 4.54 -12.07
N LEU A 471 -15.23 3.26 -12.33
CA LEU A 471 -14.33 2.42 -11.54
C LEU A 471 -12.95 2.36 -12.18
N PRO A 472 -11.89 2.80 -11.48
CA PRO A 472 -10.53 2.68 -12.00
C PRO A 472 -10.09 1.21 -12.04
N VAL A 473 -9.17 0.93 -12.95
CA VAL A 473 -8.52 -0.36 -13.09
C VAL A 473 -7.02 -0.18 -13.32
N GLY A 474 -6.22 -1.14 -12.86
CA GLY A 474 -4.76 -1.09 -12.90
C GLY A 474 -4.15 -2.10 -13.87
N LEU A 475 -2.98 -1.75 -14.42
CA LEU A 475 -2.11 -2.63 -15.17
C LEU A 475 -0.92 -3.02 -14.30
N SER A 476 -0.71 -4.31 -14.15
CA SER A 476 0.42 -4.91 -13.46
C SER A 476 1.66 -5.01 -14.32
N PHE A 477 2.82 -4.77 -13.70
CA PHE A 477 4.15 -5.09 -14.21
C PHE A 477 4.85 -5.99 -13.19
N VAL A 478 5.18 -7.22 -13.56
CA VAL A 478 5.85 -8.20 -12.71
C VAL A 478 7.21 -8.54 -13.30
N GLY A 479 8.27 -8.29 -12.55
CA GLY A 479 9.65 -8.56 -12.96
C GLY A 479 10.25 -9.80 -12.33
N ALA A 480 11.49 -10.12 -12.71
CA ALA A 480 12.30 -11.07 -11.97
C ALA A 480 12.63 -10.51 -10.56
N ALA A 481 12.90 -11.39 -9.59
CA ALA A 481 13.39 -10.94 -8.30
C ALA A 481 14.61 -10.02 -8.46
N TRP A 482 14.62 -8.90 -7.72
CA TRP A 482 15.63 -7.83 -7.76
C TRP A 482 15.63 -6.99 -9.05
N ALA A 483 14.60 -7.08 -9.87
CA ALA A 483 14.39 -6.19 -11.02
C ALA A 483 13.52 -4.96 -10.66
N ASP A 484 13.46 -4.58 -9.39
CA ASP A 484 12.59 -3.52 -8.85
C ASP A 484 12.74 -2.20 -9.61
N ALA A 485 13.96 -1.74 -9.82
CA ALA A 485 14.24 -0.52 -10.58
C ALA A 485 13.75 -0.58 -12.02
N LYS A 486 13.91 -1.75 -12.69
CA LYS A 486 13.42 -1.96 -14.06
C LYS A 486 11.90 -1.95 -14.11
N VAL A 487 11.23 -2.62 -13.17
CA VAL A 487 9.76 -2.66 -13.08
C VAL A 487 9.19 -1.26 -12.87
N LEU A 488 9.79 -0.48 -11.96
CA LEU A 488 9.43 0.92 -11.74
C LEU A 488 9.66 1.78 -13.00
N ALA A 489 10.79 1.61 -13.69
CA ALA A 489 11.07 2.35 -14.92
C ALA A 489 10.08 2.06 -16.05
N LEU A 490 9.71 0.78 -16.24
CA LEU A 490 8.69 0.38 -17.22
C LEU A 490 7.32 0.95 -16.88
N GLY A 491 6.92 0.85 -15.60
CA GLY A 491 5.65 1.41 -15.13
C GLY A 491 5.60 2.93 -15.22
N HIS A 492 6.70 3.64 -14.90
CA HIS A 492 6.79 5.09 -15.06
C HIS A 492 6.65 5.52 -16.53
N ALA A 493 7.36 4.83 -17.45
CA ALA A 493 7.22 5.11 -18.86
C ALA A 493 5.80 4.81 -19.40
N PHE A 494 5.11 3.81 -18.83
CA PHE A 494 3.70 3.55 -19.14
C PHE A 494 2.78 4.65 -18.56
N GLU A 495 3.00 5.07 -17.30
CA GLU A 495 2.24 6.16 -16.67
C GLU A 495 2.28 7.43 -17.52
N GLU A 496 3.48 7.81 -18.01
CA GLU A 496 3.71 8.96 -18.88
C GLU A 496 3.08 8.80 -20.28
N ALA A 497 2.92 7.57 -20.77
CA ALA A 497 2.27 7.32 -22.06
C ALA A 497 0.74 7.28 -21.94
N ALA A 498 0.22 6.76 -20.85
CA ALA A 498 -1.21 6.49 -20.68
C ALA A 498 -1.99 7.66 -20.06
N HIS A 499 -1.40 8.42 -19.12
CA HIS A 499 -2.04 9.50 -18.34
C HIS A 499 -3.44 9.11 -17.82
N ALA A 500 -3.59 7.86 -17.36
CA ALA A 500 -4.90 7.26 -17.14
C ALA A 500 -5.55 7.64 -15.81
N ARG A 501 -4.76 8.15 -14.82
CA ARG A 501 -5.27 8.49 -13.50
C ARG A 501 -6.19 9.74 -13.55
N LYS A 502 -7.29 9.67 -12.78
CA LYS A 502 -8.18 10.81 -12.51
C LYS A 502 -8.49 10.84 -11.01
N PRO A 503 -8.66 12.02 -10.39
CA PRO A 503 -9.05 12.10 -8.98
C PRO A 503 -10.46 11.52 -8.75
N PRO A 504 -10.74 11.01 -7.53
CA PRO A 504 -12.05 10.48 -7.20
C PRO A 504 -13.11 11.59 -7.11
N ARG A 505 -14.35 11.22 -7.43
CA ARG A 505 -15.51 12.12 -7.40
C ARG A 505 -16.56 11.73 -6.36
N TYR A 506 -16.29 10.70 -5.57
CA TYR A 506 -17.12 10.24 -4.45
C TYR A 506 -18.57 9.95 -4.84
N PHE A 507 -18.81 9.27 -5.96
CA PHE A 507 -20.16 8.93 -6.38
C PHE A 507 -20.88 8.07 -5.34
N ALA A 508 -22.11 8.46 -5.00
CA ALA A 508 -22.91 7.74 -4.03
C ALA A 508 -23.48 6.41 -4.56
N ARG A 509 -23.51 6.22 -5.88
CA ARG A 509 -24.04 5.03 -6.58
C ARG A 509 -23.17 4.65 -7.77
#